data_39a504b961c2e3356e21060ca331d01c
#
_entry.id   39a504b961c2e3356e21060ca331d01c
#
_cell.length_a   1.000
_cell.length_b   1.000
_cell.length_c   1.000
_cell.angle_alpha   90.00
_cell.angle_beta   90.00
_cell.angle_gamma   90.00
#
_symmetry.space_group_name_H-M   'P 1'
#
loop_
_entity.id
_entity.type
_entity.pdbx_description
1 polymer ?
#
loop_
_entity_poly.entity_id
_entity_poly.type
_entity_poly.pdbx_seq_one_letter_code
_entity_poly.pdbx_strand_id
1 'polypeptide(L)'
;MKAKEIYDILRAGGLSRAGALGMLGNMAAESGLKENIAQRGMTKLSDEQYTAAADNGLIDFVNDSVGYGLCQWTFRTRKQGRMEMAKSYGVSVGDGALQCDYALFELRRDYPALMRFLCTTDDIDLASDRICMEFERPAVNNLQARRGYAHGFEDEITESSYHPPIKDPIQATFPPDPTVLALQLWLNYNGYACETNGYKSGNFFSVMEKFIADMKNC
;
A
#
# COMPACT_ATOMS: atom_id res chain seq x y z
N MET A 1 3.02 -9.29 11.78
CA MET A 1 4.37 -8.71 11.48
C MET A 1 4.87 -7.85 12.63
N LYS A 2 6.19 -7.61 12.71
CA LYS A 2 6.75 -6.65 13.69
C LYS A 2 6.63 -5.22 13.16
N ALA A 3 6.52 -4.25 14.06
CA ALA A 3 6.42 -2.83 13.71
C ALA A 3 7.56 -2.38 12.76
N LYS A 4 8.80 -2.80 13.03
CA LYS A 4 9.96 -2.50 12.20
C LYS A 4 9.84 -3.01 10.76
N GLU A 5 9.29 -4.22 10.56
CA GLU A 5 9.10 -4.81 9.24
C GLU A 5 8.08 -4.01 8.41
N ILE A 6 6.96 -3.61 9.04
CA ILE A 6 5.96 -2.74 8.41
C ILE A 6 6.60 -1.39 8.07
N TYR A 7 7.31 -0.78 9.01
CA TYR A 7 8.00 0.48 8.81
C TYR A 7 8.96 0.43 7.61
N ASP A 8 9.78 -0.62 7.53
CA ASP A 8 10.76 -0.77 6.44
C ASP A 8 10.08 -0.88 5.06
N ILE A 9 8.95 -1.60 4.97
CA ILE A 9 8.17 -1.68 3.72
C ILE A 9 7.60 -0.30 3.36
N LEU A 10 7.01 0.41 4.32
CA LEU A 10 6.46 1.75 4.09
C LEU A 10 7.54 2.75 3.66
N ARG A 11 8.74 2.69 4.26
CA ARG A 11 9.91 3.50 3.86
C ARG A 11 10.40 3.14 2.46
N ALA A 12 10.53 1.85 2.17
CA ALA A 12 10.87 1.37 0.82
C ALA A 12 9.84 1.78 -0.23
N GLY A 13 8.57 1.88 0.18
CA GLY A 13 7.47 2.43 -0.61
C GLY A 13 7.49 3.95 -0.81
N GLY A 14 8.50 4.66 -0.30
CA GLY A 14 8.75 6.09 -0.53
C GLY A 14 8.17 7.03 0.52
N LEU A 15 7.53 6.53 1.58
CA LEU A 15 7.09 7.42 2.66
C LEU A 15 8.30 8.01 3.39
N SER A 16 8.19 9.27 3.84
CA SER A 16 9.16 9.88 4.76
C SER A 16 9.17 9.12 6.10
N ARG A 17 10.17 9.38 6.95
CA ARG A 17 10.17 8.83 8.32
C ARG A 17 8.86 9.14 9.05
N ALA A 18 8.44 10.40 9.06
CA ALA A 18 7.20 10.84 9.70
C ALA A 18 5.96 10.22 9.04
N GLY A 19 5.91 10.14 7.69
CA GLY A 19 4.83 9.49 6.97
C GLY A 19 4.68 8.01 7.32
N ALA A 20 5.80 7.27 7.40
CA ALA A 20 5.81 5.86 7.76
C ALA A 20 5.40 5.62 9.23
N LEU A 21 5.88 6.44 10.16
CA LEU A 21 5.48 6.39 11.57
C LEU A 21 4.00 6.72 11.75
N GLY A 22 3.50 7.75 11.07
CA GLY A 22 2.08 8.11 11.08
C GLY A 22 1.19 6.98 10.56
N MET A 23 1.61 6.27 9.49
CA MET A 23 0.89 5.11 8.97
C MET A 23 0.91 3.94 9.95
N LEU A 24 2.08 3.66 10.54
CA LEU A 24 2.24 2.62 11.55
C LEU A 24 1.37 2.86 12.78
N GLY A 25 1.28 4.12 13.26
CA GLY A 25 0.40 4.50 14.37
C GLY A 25 -1.08 4.29 14.06
N ASN A 26 -1.50 4.56 12.83
CA ASN A 26 -2.87 4.28 12.38
C ASN A 26 -3.14 2.78 12.30
N MET A 27 -2.25 1.99 11.72
CA MET A 27 -2.37 0.52 11.67
C MET A 27 -2.41 -0.09 13.08
N ALA A 28 -1.64 0.45 14.02
CA ALA A 28 -1.69 0.01 15.42
C ALA A 28 -3.05 0.30 16.07
N ALA A 29 -3.64 1.46 15.78
CA ALA A 29 -4.97 1.82 16.28
C ALA A 29 -6.08 0.94 15.69
N GLU A 30 -5.96 0.54 14.41
CA GLU A 30 -6.96 -0.29 13.71
C GLU A 30 -6.89 -1.77 14.12
N SER A 31 -5.71 -2.33 14.21
CA SER A 31 -5.50 -3.79 14.28
C SER A 31 -4.55 -4.25 15.40
N GLY A 32 -3.86 -3.33 16.08
CA GLY A 32 -2.72 -3.66 16.92
C GLY A 32 -1.57 -4.31 16.12
N LEU A 33 -1.42 -3.92 14.85
CA LEU A 33 -0.47 -4.47 13.87
C LEU A 33 -0.66 -5.97 13.56
N LYS A 34 -1.86 -6.51 13.81
CA LYS A 34 -2.18 -7.90 13.44
C LYS A 34 -2.73 -7.94 12.01
N GLU A 35 -1.99 -8.57 11.14
CA GLU A 35 -2.30 -8.69 9.70
C GLU A 35 -3.48 -9.61 9.40
N ASN A 36 -3.78 -10.58 10.27
CA ASN A 36 -4.86 -11.55 10.06
C ASN A 36 -6.10 -11.29 10.92
N ILE A 37 -6.18 -10.14 11.61
CA ILE A 37 -7.30 -9.86 12.51
C ILE A 37 -8.58 -9.54 11.75
N ALA A 38 -9.65 -10.29 12.06
CA ALA A 38 -11.01 -9.98 11.66
C ALA A 38 -11.70 -9.09 12.71
N GLN A 39 -12.53 -8.15 12.27
CA GLN A 39 -13.24 -7.22 13.15
C GLN A 39 -14.05 -7.97 14.22
N ARG A 40 -13.77 -7.66 15.48
CA ARG A 40 -14.40 -8.33 16.61
C ARG A 40 -15.92 -8.17 16.60
N GLY A 41 -16.60 -9.29 16.86
CA GLY A 41 -18.07 -9.34 16.92
C GLY A 41 -18.78 -9.38 15.56
N MET A 42 -18.05 -9.27 14.45
CA MET A 42 -18.61 -9.34 13.10
C MET A 42 -18.54 -10.74 12.49
N THR A 43 -17.76 -11.63 13.06
CA THR A 43 -17.68 -13.04 12.67
C THR A 43 -17.57 -13.94 13.90
N LYS A 44 -17.97 -15.22 13.74
CA LYS A 44 -17.80 -16.28 14.76
C LYS A 44 -16.52 -17.09 14.57
N LEU A 45 -15.82 -16.86 13.45
CA LEU A 45 -14.57 -17.54 13.14
C LEU A 45 -13.42 -16.91 13.93
N SER A 46 -12.40 -17.69 14.28
CA SER A 46 -11.13 -17.14 14.75
C SER A 46 -10.44 -16.38 13.60
N ASP A 47 -9.44 -15.55 13.92
CA ASP A 47 -8.70 -14.78 12.92
C ASP A 47 -8.07 -15.71 11.86
N GLU A 48 -7.51 -16.85 12.28
CA GLU A 48 -6.91 -17.87 11.41
C GLU A 48 -7.97 -18.57 10.55
N GLN A 49 -9.10 -18.94 11.17
CA GLN A 49 -10.21 -19.59 10.45
C GLN A 49 -10.82 -18.65 9.41
N TYR A 50 -10.98 -17.37 9.75
CA TYR A 50 -11.51 -16.37 8.84
C TYR A 50 -10.56 -16.17 7.63
N THR A 51 -9.26 -16.05 7.92
CA THR A 51 -8.23 -15.93 6.87
C THR A 51 -8.25 -17.14 5.94
N ALA A 52 -8.19 -18.36 6.49
CA ALA A 52 -8.22 -19.58 5.70
C ALA A 52 -9.51 -19.73 4.89
N ALA A 53 -10.66 -19.34 5.46
CA ALA A 53 -11.93 -19.37 4.73
C ALA A 53 -11.97 -18.35 3.59
N ALA A 54 -11.39 -17.15 3.79
CA ALA A 54 -11.26 -16.15 2.73
C ALA A 54 -10.37 -16.62 1.59
N ASP A 55 -9.19 -17.16 1.90
CA ASP A 55 -8.21 -17.63 0.91
C ASP A 55 -8.77 -18.78 0.06
N ASN A 56 -9.58 -19.67 0.68
CA ASN A 56 -10.19 -20.81 0.00
C ASN A 56 -11.57 -20.52 -0.61
N GLY A 57 -12.06 -19.27 -0.55
CA GLY A 57 -13.36 -18.89 -1.10
C GLY A 57 -14.56 -19.53 -0.38
N LEU A 58 -14.40 -19.90 0.90
CA LEU A 58 -15.45 -20.51 1.73
C LEU A 58 -16.36 -19.48 2.38
N ILE A 59 -16.00 -18.20 2.32
CA ILE A 59 -16.81 -17.06 2.76
C ILE A 59 -16.84 -16.00 1.66
N ASP A 60 -17.85 -15.16 1.66
CA ASP A 60 -17.91 -13.99 0.78
C ASP A 60 -17.11 -12.81 1.36
N PHE A 61 -15.79 -13.01 1.45
CA PHE A 61 -14.86 -12.04 2.02
C PHE A 61 -15.03 -10.63 1.48
N VAL A 62 -15.37 -10.49 0.21
CA VAL A 62 -15.47 -9.18 -0.45
C VAL A 62 -16.74 -8.42 -0.03
N ASN A 63 -17.85 -9.13 0.23
CA ASN A 63 -19.14 -8.51 0.50
C ASN A 63 -19.62 -8.64 1.95
N ASP A 64 -18.87 -9.27 2.84
CA ASP A 64 -19.30 -9.57 4.21
C ASP A 64 -19.27 -8.37 5.18
N SER A 65 -18.71 -7.24 4.76
CA SER A 65 -18.58 -6.01 5.55
C SER A 65 -17.76 -6.18 6.86
N VAL A 66 -17.01 -7.25 7.01
CA VAL A 66 -16.11 -7.48 8.14
C VAL A 66 -14.81 -6.72 7.91
N GLY A 67 -14.43 -5.82 8.82
CA GLY A 67 -13.13 -5.17 8.80
C GLY A 67 -12.01 -6.21 8.97
N TYR A 68 -10.93 -6.11 8.17
CA TYR A 68 -9.89 -7.12 8.20
C TYR A 68 -8.49 -6.56 7.95
N GLY A 69 -7.53 -7.05 8.75
CA GLY A 69 -6.10 -6.80 8.58
C GLY A 69 -5.63 -5.44 9.12
N LEU A 70 -4.44 -5.01 8.70
CA LEU A 70 -3.71 -3.87 9.26
C LEU A 70 -4.51 -2.57 9.29
N CYS A 71 -5.25 -2.23 8.23
CA CYS A 71 -6.09 -1.03 8.12
C CYS A 71 -7.59 -1.35 8.26
N GLN A 72 -7.96 -2.51 8.78
CA GLN A 72 -9.37 -2.92 8.96
C GLN A 72 -10.25 -2.65 7.73
N TRP A 73 -9.76 -3.02 6.53
CA TRP A 73 -10.50 -2.83 5.28
C TRP A 73 -11.89 -3.47 5.33
N THR A 74 -12.93 -2.66 5.19
CA THR A 74 -14.34 -3.06 5.31
C THR A 74 -15.07 -2.93 3.98
N PHE A 75 -14.80 -1.86 3.21
CA PHE A 75 -15.52 -1.60 1.98
C PHE A 75 -15.22 -2.61 0.87
N ARG A 76 -16.28 -3.02 0.17
CA ARG A 76 -16.24 -4.01 -0.92
C ARG A 76 -15.11 -3.74 -1.91
N THR A 77 -15.02 -2.52 -2.44
CA THR A 77 -14.02 -2.17 -3.46
C THR A 77 -12.59 -2.32 -2.96
N ARG A 78 -12.34 -1.96 -1.71
CA ARG A 78 -11.03 -2.10 -1.07
C ARG A 78 -10.70 -3.58 -0.81
N LYS A 79 -11.66 -4.36 -0.28
CA LYS A 79 -11.48 -5.80 -0.04
C LYS A 79 -11.29 -6.57 -1.35
N GLN A 80 -12.02 -6.22 -2.41
CA GLN A 80 -11.85 -6.82 -3.73
C GLN A 80 -10.46 -6.57 -4.30
N GLY A 81 -10.01 -5.31 -4.33
CA GLY A 81 -8.68 -4.98 -4.85
C GLY A 81 -7.55 -5.71 -4.10
N ARG A 82 -7.66 -5.82 -2.77
CA ARG A 82 -6.69 -6.59 -1.97
C ARG A 82 -6.74 -8.08 -2.27
N MET A 83 -7.93 -8.68 -2.41
CA MET A 83 -8.09 -10.09 -2.79
C MET A 83 -7.49 -10.37 -4.17
N GLU A 84 -7.70 -9.48 -5.14
CA GLU A 84 -7.13 -9.58 -6.48
C GLU A 84 -5.60 -9.50 -6.44
N MET A 85 -5.06 -8.59 -5.65
CA MET A 85 -3.60 -8.48 -5.45
C MET A 85 -3.04 -9.74 -4.78
N ALA A 86 -3.69 -10.27 -3.73
CA ALA A 86 -3.28 -11.51 -3.06
C ALA A 86 -3.23 -12.69 -4.04
N LYS A 87 -4.26 -12.85 -4.86
CA LYS A 87 -4.31 -13.87 -5.90
C LYS A 87 -3.22 -13.71 -6.94
N SER A 88 -2.94 -12.48 -7.37
CA SER A 88 -1.90 -12.22 -8.37
C SER A 88 -0.50 -12.49 -7.84
N TYR A 89 -0.26 -12.31 -6.55
CA TYR A 89 1.02 -12.60 -5.87
C TYR A 89 1.12 -14.06 -5.41
N GLY A 90 0.02 -14.82 -5.43
CA GLY A 90 -0.01 -16.20 -4.92
C GLY A 90 0.19 -16.28 -3.41
N VAL A 91 -0.27 -15.29 -2.67
CA VAL A 91 -0.15 -15.21 -1.21
C VAL A 91 -1.52 -15.09 -0.53
N SER A 92 -1.57 -15.26 0.80
CA SER A 92 -2.77 -15.11 1.60
C SER A 92 -3.25 -13.66 1.66
N VAL A 93 -4.56 -13.44 1.79
CA VAL A 93 -5.11 -12.12 2.14
C VAL A 93 -4.64 -11.64 3.51
N GLY A 94 -4.18 -12.56 4.37
CA GLY A 94 -3.57 -12.28 5.66
C GLY A 94 -2.08 -11.95 5.62
N ASP A 95 -1.44 -11.97 4.43
CA ASP A 95 -0.04 -11.61 4.31
C ASP A 95 0.20 -10.14 4.62
N GLY A 96 1.05 -9.85 5.60
CA GLY A 96 1.26 -8.49 6.09
C GLY A 96 2.06 -7.63 5.13
N ALA A 97 3.00 -8.20 4.37
CA ALA A 97 3.77 -7.46 3.36
C ALA A 97 2.85 -7.05 2.21
N LEU A 98 2.00 -7.98 1.73
CA LEU A 98 0.96 -7.67 0.76
C LEU A 98 0.06 -6.53 1.23
N GLN A 99 -0.34 -6.52 2.51
CA GLN A 99 -1.22 -5.48 3.03
C GLN A 99 -0.56 -4.11 3.09
N CYS A 100 0.73 -4.05 3.41
CA CYS A 100 1.51 -2.81 3.31
C CYS A 100 1.60 -2.33 1.86
N ASP A 101 1.90 -3.22 0.93
CA ASP A 101 1.94 -2.91 -0.50
C ASP A 101 0.59 -2.43 -1.02
N TYR A 102 -0.50 -3.07 -0.57
CA TYR A 102 -1.85 -2.65 -0.95
C TYR A 102 -2.22 -1.28 -0.39
N ALA A 103 -1.85 -0.96 0.85
CA ALA A 103 -2.04 0.38 1.43
C ALA A 103 -1.28 1.45 0.62
N LEU A 104 -0.03 1.19 0.26
CA LEU A 104 0.76 2.07 -0.60
C LEU A 104 0.15 2.23 -2.00
N PHE A 105 -0.42 1.16 -2.55
CA PHE A 105 -1.14 1.21 -3.82
C PHE A 105 -2.37 2.12 -3.75
N GLU A 106 -3.24 1.93 -2.74
CA GLU A 106 -4.40 2.79 -2.55
C GLU A 106 -3.99 4.26 -2.38
N LEU A 107 -2.95 4.53 -1.56
CA LEU A 107 -2.42 5.89 -1.38
C LEU A 107 -2.01 6.53 -2.71
N ARG A 108 -1.32 5.80 -3.57
CA ARG A 108 -0.90 6.32 -4.89
C ARG A 108 -2.05 6.52 -5.84
N ARG A 109 -2.97 5.55 -5.92
CA ARG A 109 -4.08 5.54 -6.89
C ARG A 109 -5.20 6.49 -6.49
N ASP A 110 -5.65 6.39 -5.23
CA ASP A 110 -6.89 7.02 -4.77
C ASP A 110 -6.66 8.30 -3.95
N TYR A 111 -5.45 8.43 -3.36
CA TYR A 111 -5.09 9.55 -2.48
C TYR A 111 -3.75 10.22 -2.87
N PRO A 112 -3.55 10.62 -4.14
CA PRO A 112 -2.24 11.09 -4.61
C PRO A 112 -1.74 12.34 -3.91
N ALA A 113 -2.64 13.21 -3.42
CA ALA A 113 -2.25 14.39 -2.65
C ALA A 113 -1.74 14.01 -1.25
N LEU A 114 -2.39 13.07 -0.59
CA LEU A 114 -1.93 12.53 0.70
C LEU A 114 -0.60 11.79 0.51
N MET A 115 -0.47 10.94 -0.51
CA MET A 115 0.78 10.23 -0.79
C MET A 115 1.95 11.19 -0.96
N ARG A 116 1.82 12.24 -1.78
CA ARG A 116 2.88 13.25 -1.95
C ARG A 116 3.28 13.91 -0.62
N PHE A 117 2.29 14.25 0.20
CA PHE A 117 2.55 14.83 1.53
C PHE A 117 3.31 13.83 2.42
N LEU A 118 2.88 12.58 2.48
CA LEU A 118 3.51 11.54 3.30
C LEU A 118 4.94 11.18 2.85
N CYS A 119 5.30 11.43 1.59
CA CYS A 119 6.66 11.25 1.09
C CYS A 119 7.63 12.34 1.56
N THR A 120 7.13 13.51 1.99
CA THR A 120 7.99 14.69 2.23
C THR A 120 7.87 15.31 3.61
N THR A 121 6.80 15.00 4.35
CA THR A 121 6.58 15.56 5.69
C THR A 121 7.61 15.07 6.71
N ASP A 122 7.97 15.92 7.65
CA ASP A 122 8.74 15.63 8.86
C ASP A 122 7.88 15.65 10.14
N ASP A 123 6.60 16.00 10.02
CA ASP A 123 5.63 16.11 11.11
C ASP A 123 4.83 14.79 11.27
N ILE A 124 5.15 14.04 12.33
CA ILE A 124 4.52 12.74 12.66
C ILE A 124 3.04 12.93 13.03
N ASP A 125 2.72 13.95 13.80
CA ASP A 125 1.36 14.21 14.24
C ASP A 125 0.45 14.53 13.06
N LEU A 126 0.89 15.45 12.21
CA LEU A 126 0.13 15.83 11.02
C LEU A 126 0.01 14.67 10.03
N ALA A 127 1.07 13.85 9.88
CA ALA A 127 1.00 12.62 9.07
C ALA A 127 -0.05 11.67 9.60
N SER A 128 -0.02 11.37 10.91
CA SER A 128 -0.99 10.50 11.57
C SER A 128 -2.44 11.00 11.43
N ASP A 129 -2.66 12.29 11.63
CA ASP A 129 -3.98 12.90 11.54
C ASP A 129 -4.54 12.84 10.12
N ARG A 130 -3.73 13.19 9.13
CA ARG A 130 -4.17 13.15 7.74
C ARG A 130 -4.48 11.75 7.28
N ILE A 131 -3.69 10.75 7.66
CA ILE A 131 -3.99 9.35 7.38
C ILE A 131 -5.33 8.95 8.00
N CYS A 132 -5.56 9.29 9.27
CA CYS A 132 -6.83 9.01 9.95
C CYS A 132 -8.02 9.63 9.20
N MET A 133 -7.92 10.91 8.86
CA MET A 133 -9.06 11.67 8.31
C MET A 133 -9.29 11.40 6.81
N GLU A 134 -8.24 11.18 6.04
CA GLU A 134 -8.35 11.06 4.59
C GLU A 134 -8.39 9.60 4.11
N PHE A 135 -7.57 8.70 4.71
CA PHE A 135 -7.40 7.33 4.27
C PHE A 135 -8.24 6.33 5.08
N GLU A 136 -8.14 6.32 6.43
CA GLU A 136 -8.87 5.39 7.28
C GLU A 136 -10.35 5.78 7.45
N ARG A 137 -10.62 7.03 7.72
CA ARG A 137 -11.96 7.61 7.92
C ARG A 137 -12.84 6.80 8.87
N PRO A 138 -12.35 6.51 10.09
CA PRO A 138 -13.11 5.76 11.07
C PRO A 138 -14.34 6.54 11.55
N ALA A 139 -15.35 5.85 12.09
CA ALA A 139 -16.54 6.51 12.66
C ALA A 139 -16.20 7.42 13.85
N VAL A 140 -15.14 7.12 14.59
CA VAL A 140 -14.62 7.92 15.70
C VAL A 140 -13.13 8.19 15.49
N ASN A 141 -12.76 9.45 15.33
CA ASN A 141 -11.37 9.89 15.16
C ASN A 141 -10.70 9.97 16.53
N ASN A 142 -9.93 8.97 16.92
CA ASN A 142 -9.09 9.06 18.12
C ASN A 142 -7.67 9.49 17.72
N LEU A 143 -7.50 10.76 17.32
CA LEU A 143 -6.24 11.29 16.82
C LEU A 143 -5.12 11.19 17.86
N GLN A 144 -5.43 11.51 19.14
CA GLN A 144 -4.43 11.46 20.20
C GLN A 144 -3.84 10.05 20.40
N ALA A 145 -4.69 9.01 20.37
CA ALA A 145 -4.20 7.65 20.52
C ALA A 145 -3.33 7.24 19.32
N ARG A 146 -3.71 7.61 18.09
CA ARG A 146 -2.95 7.31 16.86
C ARG A 146 -1.59 8.00 16.86
N ARG A 147 -1.53 9.27 17.25
CA ARG A 147 -0.26 10.00 17.47
C ARG A 147 0.59 9.32 18.53
N GLY A 148 -0.02 8.94 19.66
CA GLY A 148 0.68 8.24 20.75
C GLY A 148 1.31 6.93 20.30
N TYR A 149 0.62 6.12 19.47
CA TYR A 149 1.23 4.94 18.85
C TYR A 149 2.37 5.30 17.91
N ALA A 150 2.20 6.31 17.06
CA ALA A 150 3.23 6.73 16.12
C ALA A 150 4.54 7.15 16.83
N HIS A 151 4.43 7.94 17.90
CA HIS A 151 5.59 8.34 18.72
C HIS A 151 6.16 7.18 19.54
N GLY A 152 5.33 6.23 20.01
CA GLY A 152 5.83 5.02 20.67
C GLY A 152 6.75 4.20 19.78
N PHE A 153 6.44 4.12 18.49
CA PHE A 153 7.31 3.45 17.51
C PHE A 153 8.54 4.28 17.12
N GLU A 154 8.50 5.59 17.27
CA GLU A 154 9.66 6.46 17.03
C GLU A 154 10.85 6.07 17.90
N ASP A 155 10.59 5.75 19.17
CA ASP A 155 11.62 5.34 20.13
C ASP A 155 12.11 3.90 19.89
N GLU A 156 11.24 3.03 19.40
CA GLU A 156 11.58 1.62 19.14
C GLU A 156 12.35 1.41 17.82
N ILE A 157 12.04 2.23 16.81
CA ILE A 157 12.59 2.11 15.47
C ILE A 157 13.78 3.04 15.32
N THR A 158 14.95 2.58 15.74
CA THR A 158 16.22 3.24 15.39
C THR A 158 16.46 3.08 13.90
N GLU A 159 16.63 4.20 13.19
CA GLU A 159 17.06 4.14 11.79
C GLU A 159 18.44 3.49 11.72
N SER A 160 18.49 2.26 11.23
CA SER A 160 19.71 1.72 10.68
C SER A 160 20.11 2.62 9.51
N SER A 161 21.41 2.93 9.37
CA SER A 161 21.98 3.71 8.26
C SER A 161 21.81 3.07 6.87
N TYR A 162 20.97 2.06 6.77
CA TYR A 162 20.56 1.44 5.52
C TYR A 162 19.53 2.37 4.83
N HIS A 163 20.04 3.21 3.95
CA HIS A 163 19.23 3.80 2.89
C HIS A 163 19.19 2.77 1.76
N PRO A 164 18.09 2.02 1.56
CA PRO A 164 17.97 1.26 0.33
C PRO A 164 18.15 2.26 -0.82
N PRO A 165 18.88 1.88 -1.88
CA PRO A 165 18.87 2.69 -3.08
C PRO A 165 17.41 2.93 -3.43
N ILE A 166 17.04 4.17 -3.73
CA ILE A 166 15.71 4.55 -4.20
C ILE A 166 15.48 3.72 -5.46
N LYS A 167 14.99 2.50 -5.27
CA LYS A 167 14.34 1.78 -6.37
C LYS A 167 13.12 2.62 -6.68
N ASP A 168 12.95 2.95 -7.94
CA ASP A 168 11.75 3.63 -8.43
C ASP A 168 10.55 3.05 -7.66
N PRO A 169 9.84 3.84 -6.82
CA PRO A 169 8.83 3.30 -5.89
C PRO A 169 7.72 2.53 -6.62
N ILE A 170 7.60 2.71 -7.93
CA ILE A 170 6.66 2.00 -8.79
C ILE A 170 7.10 0.54 -9.04
N GLN A 171 8.39 0.23 -9.02
CA GLN A 171 8.89 -1.11 -9.33
C GLN A 171 8.82 -2.11 -8.16
N ALA A 172 8.72 -1.63 -6.92
CA ALA A 172 8.81 -2.49 -5.73
C ALA A 172 7.48 -3.12 -5.29
N THR A 173 6.34 -2.70 -5.83
CA THR A 173 5.02 -2.98 -5.25
C THR A 173 4.00 -3.66 -6.17
N PHE A 174 4.33 -3.92 -7.43
CA PHE A 174 3.39 -4.55 -8.36
C PHE A 174 4.08 -5.60 -9.23
N PRO A 175 3.39 -6.71 -9.57
CA PRO A 175 3.82 -7.50 -10.70
C PRO A 175 3.83 -6.61 -11.96
N PRO A 176 4.74 -6.86 -12.89
CA PRO A 176 4.78 -6.14 -14.15
C PRO A 176 3.41 -6.22 -14.84
N ASP A 177 2.84 -5.08 -15.21
CA ASP A 177 1.60 -5.05 -16.00
C ASP A 177 1.89 -5.62 -17.39
N PRO A 178 1.27 -6.74 -17.79
CA PRO A 178 1.53 -7.35 -19.11
C PRO A 178 1.21 -6.40 -20.27
N THR A 179 0.23 -5.51 -20.09
CA THR A 179 -0.15 -4.51 -21.10
C THR A 179 0.92 -3.44 -21.23
N VAL A 180 1.45 -2.98 -20.10
CA VAL A 180 2.56 -2.01 -20.08
C VAL A 180 3.81 -2.64 -20.67
N LEU A 181 4.14 -3.88 -20.31
CA LEU A 181 5.27 -4.60 -20.86
C LEU A 181 5.16 -4.76 -22.39
N ALA A 182 3.98 -5.16 -22.87
CA ALA A 182 3.72 -5.29 -24.30
C ALA A 182 3.91 -3.95 -25.04
N LEU A 183 3.43 -2.85 -24.45
CA LEU A 183 3.60 -1.52 -25.01
C LEU A 183 5.07 -1.06 -24.99
N GLN A 184 5.81 -1.34 -23.93
CA GLN A 184 7.24 -1.06 -23.84
C GLN A 184 8.05 -1.82 -24.90
N LEU A 185 7.73 -3.10 -25.11
CA LEU A 185 8.34 -3.92 -26.16
C LEU A 185 8.02 -3.37 -27.55
N TRP A 186 6.76 -2.97 -27.79
CA TRP A 186 6.34 -2.37 -29.05
C TRP A 186 7.04 -1.03 -29.32
N LEU A 187 7.18 -0.17 -28.29
CA LEU A 187 7.90 1.10 -28.38
C LEU A 187 9.38 0.86 -28.78
N ASN A 188 10.04 -0.10 -28.12
CA ASN A 188 11.42 -0.46 -28.46
C ASN A 188 11.56 -0.99 -29.89
N TYR A 189 10.62 -1.83 -30.34
CA TYR A 189 10.59 -2.33 -31.70
C TYR A 189 10.46 -1.20 -32.73
N ASN A 190 9.76 -0.13 -32.38
CA ASN A 190 9.58 1.06 -33.21
C ASN A 190 10.67 2.15 -33.00
N GLY A 191 11.76 1.82 -32.33
CA GLY A 191 12.94 2.70 -32.19
C GLY A 191 12.88 3.69 -31.01
N TYR A 192 11.89 3.55 -30.12
CA TYR A 192 11.79 4.34 -28.89
C TYR A 192 12.45 3.58 -27.73
N ALA A 193 13.61 4.05 -27.25
CA ALA A 193 14.34 3.40 -26.16
C ALA A 193 13.55 3.46 -24.83
N CYS A 194 12.83 2.39 -24.52
CA CYS A 194 11.99 2.24 -23.35
C CYS A 194 12.46 1.08 -22.47
N GLU A 195 12.40 1.23 -21.15
CA GLU A 195 12.63 0.12 -20.23
C GLU A 195 11.58 -0.98 -20.45
N THR A 196 12.01 -2.25 -20.49
CA THR A 196 11.14 -3.41 -20.70
C THR A 196 10.93 -4.17 -19.38
N ASN A 197 10.17 -3.60 -18.50
CA ASN A 197 9.98 -4.12 -17.13
C ASN A 197 8.50 -4.25 -16.71
N GLY A 198 7.54 -3.82 -17.56
CA GLY A 198 6.12 -3.86 -17.28
C GLY A 198 5.62 -2.78 -16.31
N TYR A 199 6.44 -1.77 -16.00
CA TYR A 199 6.06 -0.69 -15.10
C TYR A 199 5.93 0.65 -15.81
N LYS A 200 5.02 1.50 -15.33
CA LYS A 200 4.86 2.89 -15.78
C LYS A 200 5.89 3.78 -15.07
N SER A 201 7.17 3.61 -15.39
CA SER A 201 8.28 4.43 -14.87
C SER A 201 8.33 5.82 -15.49
N GLY A 202 9.18 6.70 -14.94
CA GLY A 202 9.48 8.00 -15.55
C GLY A 202 10.00 7.88 -16.98
N ASN A 203 10.82 6.86 -17.26
CA ASN A 203 11.29 6.56 -18.61
C ASN A 203 10.12 6.21 -19.55
N PHE A 204 9.19 5.34 -19.12
CA PHE A 204 7.99 5.00 -19.92
C PHE A 204 7.17 6.23 -20.29
N PHE A 205 6.90 7.14 -19.34
CA PHE A 205 6.12 8.35 -19.62
C PHE A 205 6.83 9.29 -20.57
N SER A 206 8.15 9.53 -20.39
CA SER A 206 8.94 10.37 -21.29
C SER A 206 8.98 9.83 -22.71
N VAL A 207 9.10 8.50 -22.86
CA VAL A 207 9.07 7.82 -24.15
C VAL A 207 7.69 7.92 -24.80
N MET A 208 6.61 7.79 -24.04
CA MET A 208 5.24 7.97 -24.53
C MET A 208 4.97 9.39 -24.99
N GLU A 209 5.44 10.40 -24.26
CA GLU A 209 5.33 11.81 -24.67
C GLU A 209 6.03 12.06 -26.02
N LYS A 210 7.26 11.53 -26.18
CA LYS A 210 7.99 11.62 -27.44
C LYS A 210 7.24 10.93 -28.58
N PHE A 211 6.76 9.70 -28.38
CA PHE A 211 5.97 8.96 -29.36
C PHE A 211 4.73 9.74 -29.80
N ILE A 212 3.96 10.29 -28.83
CA ILE A 212 2.77 11.10 -29.13
C ILE A 212 3.12 12.37 -29.89
N ALA A 213 4.25 13.01 -29.59
CA ALA A 213 4.71 14.18 -30.30
C ALA A 213 5.09 13.85 -31.76
N ASP A 214 5.78 12.74 -31.97
CA ASP A 214 6.18 12.27 -33.31
C ASP A 214 4.95 11.93 -34.17
N MET A 215 3.93 11.28 -33.57
CA MET A 215 2.66 10.96 -34.25
C MET A 215 1.85 12.20 -34.67
N LYS A 216 1.97 13.32 -33.93
CA LYS A 216 1.29 14.58 -34.33
C LYS A 216 1.96 15.31 -35.47
N ASN A 217 3.20 14.94 -35.82
CA ASN A 217 3.99 15.57 -36.86
C ASN A 217 4.04 14.73 -38.16
N CYS A 218 3.34 13.58 -38.20
CA CYS A 218 3.09 12.76 -39.39
C CYS A 218 1.71 13.06 -39.99
#